data_65859a43f8f5fde33770e8ba452b27bd
#
_entry.id   65859a43f8f5fde33770e8ba452b27bd
#
_cell.length_a   1.000
_cell.length_b   1.000
_cell.length_c   1.000
_cell.angle_alpha   90.00
_cell.angle_beta   90.00
_cell.angle_gamma   90.00
#
_symmetry.space_group_name_H-M   'P 1'
#
loop_
_entity.id
_entity.type
_entity.pdbx_description
1 polymer ?
#
loop_
_entity_poly.entity_id
_entity_poly.type
_entity_poly.pdbx_seq_one_letter_code
_entity_poly.pdbx_strand_id
1 'polypeptide(L)'
;NTKHRIRFATMSLFMVWAGSKTGTKSRPIRYLFCEEPDEYPQFSSTGGDPLAKAEKRLTVAASKGRSRKVIGGTPTTRRGNVWKRWEMCTAKMHYWVPCPHCNGYQELHWKGVKWPDLNEPDRKKRAEKIKTDSLAYYECEHCKEAIRDHHKPPMLRRGIWASEDQAVTRDGRVVGREITARRIGFFLPSTYSPWVAFSQLAEEWLNAQDDVQSLCDFVNQRLAQPFEEQREKTEPSIFHNKSRGAGPAKIIPSWATDVISTADTQGGRGEPTYWYWVTRAWARGFRSQLVDYGIANSKEELLDSTLRREYTWEDHGATTPAQLMIDSGGDRTFEVYQIAQMDTYRIHPVKGASHDSRGRFTGGTSMATVKYQKAHGVSLLMVDTQASKDQLYRLIHDPDVTRWMPHNAIDDNYADQMSAEAKVFDPLKGFEEWKPRQGFEKNNHYWDCEQYQVAAAWHYGLGGPPVKAIAAPPATQTPSERADEPRKWVERPGKWL
;
A
#
# COMPACT_ATOMS: atom_id res chain seq x y z
N ASN A 1 -9.02 -1.03 49.69
CA ASN A 1 -8.25 -0.92 48.47
C ASN A 1 -7.37 -2.15 48.33
N THR A 2 -7.21 -2.61 47.08
CA THR A 2 -6.30 -3.71 46.71
C THR A 2 -5.40 -3.25 45.58
N LYS A 3 -4.38 -4.03 45.21
CA LYS A 3 -3.47 -3.72 44.09
C LYS A 3 -4.21 -3.38 42.77
N HIS A 4 -5.44 -3.89 42.58
CA HIS A 4 -6.21 -3.73 41.34
C HIS A 4 -7.55 -3.04 41.51
N ARG A 5 -7.86 -2.49 42.73
CA ARG A 5 -9.10 -1.80 43.02
C ARG A 5 -8.90 -0.66 43.99
N ILE A 6 -9.30 0.54 43.58
CA ILE A 6 -9.37 1.71 44.45
C ILE A 6 -10.84 2.06 44.68
N ARG A 7 -11.25 2.20 45.93
CA ARG A 7 -12.62 2.59 46.31
C ARG A 7 -12.64 4.09 46.69
N PHE A 8 -13.56 4.79 46.10
CA PHE A 8 -13.94 6.15 46.44
C PHE A 8 -15.33 6.16 47.09
N ALA A 9 -15.76 7.26 47.63
CA ALA A 9 -17.08 7.39 48.26
C ALA A 9 -18.25 6.99 47.31
N THR A 10 -18.19 7.38 46.04
CA THR A 10 -19.28 7.19 45.09
C THR A 10 -18.93 6.24 43.92
N MET A 11 -17.68 5.76 43.81
CA MET A 11 -17.25 4.91 42.72
C MET A 11 -16.14 3.95 43.09
N SER A 12 -15.87 2.97 42.26
CA SER A 12 -14.65 2.13 42.34
C SER A 12 -13.92 2.18 41.00
N LEU A 13 -12.60 2.35 41.05
CA LEU A 13 -11.71 2.19 39.91
C LEU A 13 -11.12 0.79 39.94
N PHE A 14 -11.15 0.11 38.80
CA PHE A 14 -10.52 -1.18 38.60
C PHE A 14 -9.41 -1.05 37.58
N MET A 15 -8.20 -1.45 37.92
CA MET A 15 -7.08 -1.57 37.00
C MET A 15 -7.02 -3.01 36.49
N VAL A 16 -7.04 -3.18 35.16
CA VAL A 16 -7.14 -4.47 34.52
C VAL A 16 -6.12 -4.54 33.38
N TRP A 17 -5.34 -5.63 33.36
CA TRP A 17 -4.47 -5.90 32.23
C TRP A 17 -5.27 -6.50 31.05
N ALA A 18 -5.03 -6.03 29.83
CA ALA A 18 -5.77 -6.43 28.62
C ALA A 18 -5.70 -7.94 28.32
N GLY A 19 -4.58 -8.61 28.63
CA GLY A 19 -4.40 -10.07 28.51
C GLY A 19 -5.10 -10.91 29.60
N SER A 20 -5.75 -10.30 30.60
CA SER A 20 -6.37 -11.01 31.70
C SER A 20 -7.54 -11.90 31.24
N LYS A 21 -7.56 -13.16 31.71
CA LYS A 21 -8.65 -14.12 31.42
C LYS A 21 -10.01 -13.66 31.96
N THR A 22 -10.04 -12.98 33.11
CA THR A 22 -11.26 -12.64 33.86
C THR A 22 -11.48 -11.15 34.05
N GLY A 23 -10.41 -10.35 34.00
CA GLY A 23 -10.47 -8.91 34.31
C GLY A 23 -11.40 -8.11 33.43
N THR A 24 -11.49 -8.48 32.14
CA THR A 24 -12.37 -7.84 31.16
C THR A 24 -13.78 -8.44 31.08
N LYS A 25 -14.13 -9.38 31.98
CA LYS A 25 -15.42 -10.09 31.97
C LYS A 25 -16.31 -9.69 33.16
N SER A 26 -17.60 -9.95 33.00
CA SER A 26 -18.63 -10.07 34.06
C SER A 26 -18.98 -8.80 34.87
N ARG A 27 -18.38 -7.64 34.60
CA ARG A 27 -18.74 -6.39 35.34
C ARG A 27 -19.27 -5.34 34.38
N PRO A 28 -20.50 -4.86 34.54
CA PRO A 28 -20.94 -3.65 33.86
C PRO A 28 -20.15 -2.46 34.42
N ILE A 29 -19.70 -1.58 33.53
CA ILE A 29 -18.96 -0.36 33.86
C ILE A 29 -19.61 0.85 33.21
N ARG A 30 -19.38 2.03 33.75
CA ARG A 30 -19.88 3.30 33.20
C ARG A 30 -18.79 4.04 32.43
N TYR A 31 -17.55 3.95 32.90
CA TYR A 31 -16.39 4.60 32.30
C TYR A 31 -15.36 3.56 31.94
N LEU A 32 -14.80 3.66 30.74
CA LEU A 32 -13.72 2.82 30.26
C LEU A 32 -12.57 3.70 29.79
N PHE A 33 -11.40 3.47 30.36
CA PHE A 33 -10.14 4.09 29.92
C PHE A 33 -9.25 2.97 29.39
N CYS A 34 -8.81 3.08 28.14
CA CYS A 34 -7.87 2.16 27.50
C CYS A 34 -6.62 2.94 27.13
N GLU A 35 -5.48 2.53 27.67
CA GLU A 35 -4.19 3.14 27.41
C GLU A 35 -3.34 2.17 26.61
N GLU A 36 -2.63 2.68 25.60
CA GLU A 36 -1.77 1.95 24.67
C GLU A 36 -2.44 0.69 24.06
N PRO A 37 -3.63 0.78 23.44
CA PRO A 37 -4.34 -0.40 22.96
C PRO A 37 -3.66 -1.10 21.77
N ASP A 38 -2.66 -0.50 21.14
CA ASP A 38 -1.85 -1.15 20.11
C ASP A 38 -0.92 -2.21 20.71
N GLU A 39 -0.55 -2.07 22.01
CA GLU A 39 0.23 -3.03 22.77
C GLU A 39 -0.63 -4.19 23.33
N TYR A 40 -1.94 -4.17 23.14
CA TYR A 40 -2.80 -5.25 23.62
C TYR A 40 -2.57 -6.52 22.82
N PRO A 41 -2.57 -7.71 23.48
CA PRO A 41 -2.44 -8.96 22.76
C PRO A 41 -3.56 -9.09 21.73
N GLN A 42 -3.23 -9.56 20.52
CA GLN A 42 -4.19 -9.72 19.41
C GLN A 42 -5.40 -10.57 19.80
N PHE A 43 -5.17 -11.59 20.62
CA PHE A 43 -6.24 -12.41 21.17
C PHE A 43 -6.07 -12.50 22.70
N SER A 44 -7.15 -12.24 23.41
CA SER A 44 -7.17 -12.60 24.84
C SER A 44 -7.02 -14.12 24.98
N SER A 45 -6.50 -14.57 26.12
CA SER A 45 -6.33 -16.01 26.44
C SER A 45 -7.62 -16.86 26.32
N THR A 46 -8.78 -16.23 26.12
CA THR A 46 -10.09 -16.88 25.91
C THR A 46 -10.68 -16.57 24.52
N GLY A 47 -9.82 -16.15 23.56
CA GLY A 47 -10.20 -15.77 22.19
C GLY A 47 -10.83 -14.39 22.09
N GLY A 48 -10.68 -13.74 20.94
CA GLY A 48 -11.25 -12.44 20.58
C GLY A 48 -10.50 -11.22 21.12
N ASP A 49 -10.74 -10.06 20.49
CA ASP A 49 -10.12 -8.78 20.76
C ASP A 49 -10.38 -8.30 22.21
N PRO A 50 -9.34 -8.04 23.01
CA PRO A 50 -9.47 -7.53 24.38
C PRO A 50 -10.22 -6.21 24.48
N LEU A 51 -9.97 -5.30 23.54
CA LEU A 51 -10.61 -3.98 23.50
C LEU A 51 -12.11 -4.10 23.24
N ALA A 52 -12.52 -4.91 22.27
CA ALA A 52 -13.93 -5.17 22.00
C ALA A 52 -14.65 -5.85 23.18
N LYS A 53 -13.96 -6.71 23.92
CA LYS A 53 -14.49 -7.33 25.16
C LYS A 53 -14.73 -6.29 26.27
N ALA A 54 -13.76 -5.38 26.47
CA ALA A 54 -13.89 -4.31 27.44
C ALA A 54 -15.06 -3.35 27.06
N GLU A 55 -15.18 -2.99 25.79
CA GLU A 55 -16.25 -2.15 25.28
C GLU A 55 -17.66 -2.73 25.54
N LYS A 56 -17.83 -4.04 25.42
CA LYS A 56 -19.12 -4.71 25.74
C LYS A 56 -19.57 -4.52 27.20
N ARG A 57 -18.66 -4.16 28.12
CA ARG A 57 -19.02 -3.88 29.52
C ARG A 57 -19.78 -2.56 29.70
N LEU A 58 -19.68 -1.67 28.71
CA LEU A 58 -20.39 -0.39 28.69
C LEU A 58 -21.89 -0.52 28.32
N THR A 59 -22.35 -1.65 27.82
CA THR A 59 -23.68 -1.83 27.20
C THR A 59 -24.81 -1.32 28.07
N VAL A 60 -24.85 -1.66 29.37
CA VAL A 60 -25.90 -1.25 30.31
C VAL A 60 -25.88 0.26 30.56
N ALA A 61 -24.69 0.85 30.66
CA ALA A 61 -24.56 2.31 30.84
C ALA A 61 -24.85 3.07 29.54
N ALA A 62 -24.49 2.48 28.40
CA ALA A 62 -24.71 3.03 27.07
C ALA A 62 -26.21 3.11 26.73
N SER A 63 -27.00 2.07 27.07
CA SER A 63 -28.46 2.08 26.86
C SER A 63 -29.17 3.21 27.62
N LYS A 64 -28.56 3.72 28.68
CA LYS A 64 -29.05 4.85 29.49
C LYS A 64 -28.39 6.19 29.13
N GLY A 65 -27.60 6.27 28.05
CA GLY A 65 -26.86 7.47 27.66
C GLY A 65 -25.77 7.93 28.65
N ARG A 66 -25.34 7.04 29.57
CA ARG A 66 -24.45 7.39 30.72
C ARG A 66 -23.04 6.83 30.60
N SER A 67 -22.69 6.19 29.49
CA SER A 67 -21.33 5.66 29.27
C SER A 67 -20.38 6.72 28.75
N ARG A 68 -19.09 6.60 29.11
CA ARG A 68 -17.98 7.32 28.48
C ARG A 68 -16.83 6.35 28.24
N LYS A 69 -16.19 6.50 27.10
CA LYS A 69 -15.03 5.73 26.70
C LYS A 69 -13.92 6.69 26.26
N VAL A 70 -12.73 6.51 26.79
CA VAL A 70 -11.50 7.20 26.38
C VAL A 70 -10.50 6.14 25.95
N ILE A 71 -9.94 6.29 24.78
CA ILE A 71 -8.89 5.46 24.23
C ILE A 71 -7.75 6.39 23.87
N GLY A 72 -6.60 6.17 24.46
CA GLY A 72 -5.40 6.95 24.23
C GLY A 72 -4.19 6.07 24.03
N GLY A 73 -3.20 6.57 23.34
CA GLY A 73 -1.94 5.89 23.11
C GLY A 73 -1.25 6.38 21.86
N THR A 74 -0.09 5.84 21.64
CA THR A 74 0.75 6.09 20.48
C THR A 74 0.33 5.17 19.34
N PRO A 75 0.07 5.67 18.12
CA PRO A 75 -0.24 4.82 17.00
C PRO A 75 1.03 4.09 16.54
N THR A 76 0.94 2.76 16.36
CA THR A 76 2.06 1.98 15.82
C THR A 76 2.01 1.92 14.30
N THR A 77 0.90 1.44 13.77
CA THR A 77 0.64 1.33 12.33
C THR A 77 -0.77 1.84 12.00
N ARG A 78 -1.06 2.09 10.72
CA ARG A 78 -2.44 2.43 10.28
C ARG A 78 -3.47 1.36 10.65
N ARG A 79 -3.05 0.10 10.83
CA ARG A 79 -3.92 -1.01 11.23
C ARG A 79 -3.99 -1.20 12.74
N GLY A 80 -3.24 -0.42 13.51
CA GLY A 80 -3.29 -0.40 14.97
C GLY A 80 -4.64 0.07 15.51
N ASN A 81 -4.93 -0.28 16.76
CA ASN A 81 -6.19 0.09 17.41
C ASN A 81 -6.33 1.61 17.58
N VAL A 82 -5.22 2.30 17.90
CA VAL A 82 -5.20 3.77 18.08
C VAL A 82 -5.59 4.46 16.79
N TRP A 83 -4.90 4.14 15.69
CA TRP A 83 -5.15 4.82 14.41
C TRP A 83 -6.51 4.48 13.82
N LYS A 84 -6.94 3.22 13.85
CA LYS A 84 -8.31 2.84 13.44
C LYS A 84 -9.39 3.60 14.22
N ARG A 85 -9.19 3.82 15.52
CA ARG A 85 -10.14 4.59 16.33
C ARG A 85 -10.14 6.07 15.98
N TRP A 86 -8.95 6.63 15.66
CA TRP A 86 -8.83 7.97 15.13
C TRP A 86 -9.59 8.12 13.80
N GLU A 87 -9.39 7.23 12.85
CA GLU A 87 -10.09 7.25 11.55
C GLU A 87 -11.62 7.12 11.70
N MET A 88 -12.08 6.39 12.70
CA MET A 88 -13.52 6.26 13.01
C MET A 88 -14.12 7.48 13.73
N CYS A 89 -13.32 8.48 14.11
CA CYS A 89 -13.82 9.70 14.72
C CYS A 89 -14.56 10.54 13.67
N THR A 90 -15.72 11.08 14.07
CA THR A 90 -16.54 11.96 13.24
C THR A 90 -16.20 13.44 13.45
N ALA A 91 -15.39 13.75 14.44
CA ALA A 91 -14.69 15.02 14.60
C ALA A 91 -13.24 14.72 15.00
N LYS A 92 -12.32 15.11 14.19
CA LYS A 92 -10.87 14.98 14.40
C LYS A 92 -10.33 16.36 14.75
N MET A 93 -9.91 16.51 16.00
CA MET A 93 -9.53 17.79 16.58
C MET A 93 -8.03 18.01 16.49
N HIS A 94 -7.64 19.15 15.96
CA HIS A 94 -6.28 19.65 15.89
C HIS A 94 -6.11 20.87 16.79
N TYR A 95 -4.92 21.03 17.37
CA TYR A 95 -4.65 22.10 18.34
C TYR A 95 -3.92 23.26 17.70
N TRP A 96 -4.58 24.40 17.63
CA TRP A 96 -4.08 25.63 17.05
C TRP A 96 -3.56 26.56 18.12
N VAL A 97 -2.37 27.12 17.94
CA VAL A 97 -1.72 28.01 18.91
C VAL A 97 -1.28 29.33 18.27
N PRO A 98 -1.38 30.46 18.98
CA PRO A 98 -0.97 31.75 18.44
C PRO A 98 0.55 31.88 18.44
N CYS A 99 1.11 32.42 17.34
CA CYS A 99 2.50 32.80 17.27
C CYS A 99 2.81 33.92 18.30
N PRO A 100 3.92 33.87 19.05
CA PRO A 100 4.27 34.90 20.04
C PRO A 100 4.64 36.25 19.41
N HIS A 101 5.00 36.25 18.12
CA HIS A 101 5.46 37.46 17.40
C HIS A 101 4.31 38.15 16.65
N CYS A 102 3.51 37.39 15.87
CA CYS A 102 2.46 37.97 15.03
C CYS A 102 1.04 37.65 15.49
N ASN A 103 0.85 36.88 16.56
CA ASN A 103 -0.43 36.37 17.07
C ASN A 103 -1.24 35.52 16.05
N GLY A 104 -0.70 35.20 14.90
CA GLY A 104 -1.34 34.31 13.92
C GLY A 104 -1.45 32.89 14.46
N TYR A 105 -2.67 32.31 14.45
CA TYR A 105 -2.90 30.94 14.89
C TYR A 105 -2.45 29.95 13.83
N GLN A 106 -1.77 28.88 14.27
CA GLN A 106 -1.20 27.84 13.42
C GLN A 106 -1.13 26.51 14.17
N GLU A 107 -1.05 25.40 13.43
CA GLU A 107 -0.67 24.10 13.99
C GLU A 107 0.86 23.97 14.06
N LEU A 108 1.36 23.15 15.00
CA LEU A 108 2.80 22.88 15.11
C LEU A 108 3.15 21.54 14.44
N HIS A 109 3.32 21.58 13.14
CA HIS A 109 3.74 20.41 12.34
C HIS A 109 5.26 20.19 12.41
N TRP A 110 5.71 18.94 12.25
CA TRP A 110 7.14 18.59 12.19
C TRP A 110 7.92 19.41 11.15
N LYS A 111 7.34 19.63 9.98
CA LYS A 111 7.95 20.43 8.90
C LYS A 111 8.34 21.86 9.30
N GLY A 112 7.73 22.41 10.35
CA GLY A 112 8.02 23.74 10.88
C GLY A 112 9.22 23.77 11.84
N VAL A 113 9.70 22.62 12.31
CA VAL A 113 10.92 22.55 13.11
C VAL A 113 12.12 22.73 12.21
N LYS A 114 12.95 23.74 12.50
CA LYS A 114 14.11 24.16 11.71
C LYS A 114 15.34 24.25 12.61
N TRP A 115 16.50 24.11 11.99
CA TRP A 115 17.80 24.35 12.60
C TRP A 115 18.78 24.89 11.54
N PRO A 116 19.84 25.63 11.94
CA PRO A 116 20.80 26.16 11.01
C PRO A 116 21.59 25.03 10.35
N ASP A 117 22.04 25.28 9.11
CA ASP A 117 23.02 24.42 8.47
C ASP A 117 24.37 24.60 9.20
N LEU A 118 24.89 23.51 9.73
CA LEU A 118 26.18 23.48 10.39
C LEU A 118 27.16 22.81 9.42
N ASN A 119 28.31 23.44 9.18
CA ASN A 119 29.42 22.88 8.39
C ASN A 119 30.05 21.66 9.10
N GLU A 120 29.25 20.71 9.56
CA GLU A 120 29.65 19.47 10.22
C GLU A 120 29.16 18.29 9.36
N PRO A 121 30.05 17.57 8.67
CA PRO A 121 29.68 16.47 7.81
C PRO A 121 29.19 15.25 8.59
N ASP A 122 29.69 15.06 9.83
CA ASP A 122 29.23 13.97 10.69
C ASP A 122 27.85 14.30 11.27
N ARG A 123 26.85 13.54 10.83
CA ARG A 123 25.46 13.74 11.25
C ARG A 123 25.27 13.61 12.77
N LYS A 124 25.96 12.68 13.44
CA LYS A 124 25.84 12.48 14.89
C LYS A 124 26.40 13.67 15.67
N LYS A 125 27.58 14.18 15.26
CA LYS A 125 28.15 15.40 15.86
C LYS A 125 27.29 16.62 15.61
N ARG A 126 26.72 16.72 14.41
CA ARG A 126 25.76 17.77 14.06
C ARG A 126 24.50 17.69 14.93
N ALA A 127 23.95 16.50 15.13
CA ALA A 127 22.80 16.27 15.99
C ALA A 127 23.08 16.66 17.45
N GLU A 128 24.21 16.22 17.99
CA GLU A 128 24.67 16.55 19.35
C GLU A 128 24.84 18.07 19.52
N LYS A 129 25.47 18.74 18.58
CA LYS A 129 25.66 20.18 18.60
C LYS A 129 24.34 20.96 18.57
N ILE A 130 23.38 20.53 17.71
CA ILE A 130 22.05 21.14 17.66
C ILE A 130 21.35 21.06 19.02
N LYS A 131 21.43 19.92 19.71
CA LYS A 131 20.85 19.74 21.04
C LYS A 131 21.55 20.56 22.10
N THR A 132 22.89 20.44 22.21
CA THR A 132 23.71 21.08 23.24
C THR A 132 23.59 22.61 23.20
N ASP A 133 23.64 23.18 22.00
CA ASP A 133 23.60 24.62 21.79
C ASP A 133 22.16 25.15 21.62
N SER A 134 21.12 24.29 21.75
CA SER A 134 19.71 24.63 21.63
C SER A 134 19.38 25.39 20.34
N LEU A 135 19.92 24.93 19.20
CA LEU A 135 19.89 25.66 17.93
C LEU A 135 18.55 25.55 17.19
N ALA A 136 17.76 24.49 17.42
CA ALA A 136 16.51 24.32 16.71
C ALA A 136 15.40 25.25 17.25
N TYR A 137 14.47 25.56 16.35
CA TYR A 137 13.33 26.43 16.61
C TYR A 137 12.16 26.00 15.72
N TYR A 138 10.97 26.52 15.98
CA TYR A 138 9.84 26.37 15.08
C TYR A 138 9.68 27.67 14.25
N GLU A 139 9.65 27.55 12.93
CA GLU A 139 9.41 28.66 12.03
C GLU A 139 7.92 28.94 11.91
N CYS A 140 7.49 30.15 12.27
CA CYS A 140 6.10 30.57 12.11
C CYS A 140 5.66 30.55 10.65
N GLU A 141 4.54 29.90 10.34
CA GLU A 141 4.04 29.83 8.96
C GLU A 141 3.61 31.20 8.40
N HIS A 142 3.23 32.16 9.27
CA HIS A 142 2.74 33.47 8.88
C HIS A 142 3.84 34.54 8.76
N CYS A 143 4.67 34.70 9.81
CA CYS A 143 5.68 35.78 9.86
C CYS A 143 7.12 35.29 9.66
N LYS A 144 7.34 33.98 9.57
CA LYS A 144 8.65 33.33 9.44
C LYS A 144 9.61 33.54 10.62
N GLU A 145 9.18 34.20 11.68
CA GLU A 145 9.98 34.40 12.88
C GLU A 145 10.17 33.09 13.68
N ALA A 146 11.31 32.99 14.36
CA ALA A 146 11.70 31.83 15.14
C ALA A 146 10.97 31.76 16.48
N ILE A 147 10.14 30.73 16.65
CA ILE A 147 9.49 30.41 17.92
C ILE A 147 10.40 29.48 18.70
N ARG A 148 10.83 29.89 19.91
CA ARG A 148 11.71 29.13 20.80
C ARG A 148 10.90 28.35 21.83
N ASP A 149 11.54 27.37 22.51
CA ASP A 149 10.87 26.50 23.48
C ASP A 149 10.21 27.26 24.65
N HIS A 150 10.79 28.34 25.12
CA HIS A 150 10.21 29.19 26.20
C HIS A 150 8.90 29.86 25.80
N HIS A 151 8.61 29.97 24.50
CA HIS A 151 7.33 30.50 24.02
C HIS A 151 6.19 29.46 24.10
N LYS A 152 6.51 28.12 24.15
CA LYS A 152 5.49 27.08 24.17
C LYS A 152 4.47 27.23 25.30
N PRO A 153 4.85 27.39 26.59
CA PRO A 153 3.88 27.45 27.67
C PRO A 153 2.82 28.57 27.52
N PRO A 154 3.17 29.81 27.18
CA PRO A 154 2.16 30.86 26.97
C PRO A 154 1.32 30.64 25.69
N MET A 155 1.90 30.11 24.64
CA MET A 155 1.17 29.76 23.42
C MET A 155 0.13 28.66 23.68
N LEU A 156 0.53 27.59 24.38
CA LEU A 156 -0.35 26.46 24.70
C LEU A 156 -1.55 26.88 25.56
N ARG A 157 -1.35 27.81 26.53
CA ARG A 157 -2.47 28.33 27.33
C ARG A 157 -3.52 29.10 26.54
N ARG A 158 -3.16 29.59 25.35
CA ARG A 158 -4.06 30.33 24.45
C ARG A 158 -4.52 29.50 23.28
N GLY A 159 -4.13 28.21 23.24
CA GLY A 159 -4.48 27.32 22.13
C GLY A 159 -5.98 27.01 22.10
N ILE A 160 -6.46 26.66 20.91
CA ILE A 160 -7.85 26.31 20.62
C ILE A 160 -7.90 25.01 19.86
N TRP A 161 -8.94 24.23 20.07
CA TRP A 161 -9.20 23.02 19.32
C TRP A 161 -10.18 23.32 18.17
N ALA A 162 -9.85 22.85 16.97
CA ALA A 162 -10.73 22.89 15.82
C ALA A 162 -10.73 21.53 15.11
N SER A 163 -11.88 21.14 14.56
CA SER A 163 -12.00 19.92 13.76
C SER A 163 -11.46 20.14 12.34
N GLU A 164 -11.07 19.07 11.66
CA GLU A 164 -10.70 19.10 10.24
C GLU A 164 -11.77 19.75 9.34
N ASP A 165 -13.05 19.67 9.73
CA ASP A 165 -14.18 20.30 9.02
C ASP A 165 -14.36 21.81 9.37
N GLN A 166 -13.51 22.37 10.19
CA GLN A 166 -13.56 23.76 10.63
C GLN A 166 -12.30 24.49 10.18
N ALA A 167 -12.43 25.77 9.86
CA ALA A 167 -11.31 26.64 9.59
C ALA A 167 -10.99 27.48 10.84
N VAL A 168 -9.71 27.73 11.08
CA VAL A 168 -9.24 28.68 12.11
C VAL A 168 -8.72 29.91 11.41
N THR A 169 -9.33 31.05 11.72
CA THR A 169 -8.86 32.33 11.19
C THR A 169 -7.55 32.75 11.84
N ARG A 170 -6.79 33.66 11.21
CA ARG A 170 -5.49 34.12 11.73
C ARG A 170 -5.59 34.68 13.15
N ASP A 171 -6.72 35.30 13.51
CA ASP A 171 -6.99 35.85 14.85
C ASP A 171 -7.58 34.82 15.84
N GLY A 172 -7.65 33.55 15.47
CA GLY A 172 -8.02 32.45 16.33
C GLY A 172 -9.53 32.23 16.50
N ARG A 173 -10.36 32.73 15.57
CA ARG A 173 -11.78 32.36 15.56
C ARG A 173 -11.99 31.07 14.80
N VAL A 174 -12.73 30.14 15.41
CA VAL A 174 -13.15 28.90 14.73
C VAL A 174 -14.41 29.20 13.92
N VAL A 175 -14.33 28.93 12.62
CA VAL A 175 -15.45 29.12 11.67
C VAL A 175 -15.77 27.79 11.00
N GLY A 176 -17.04 27.52 10.77
CA GLY A 176 -17.54 26.29 10.18
C GLY A 176 -18.69 25.68 10.96
N ARG A 177 -19.01 24.42 10.64
CA ARG A 177 -20.15 23.73 11.25
C ARG A 177 -19.88 23.43 12.74
N GLU A 178 -20.92 23.60 13.58
CA GLU A 178 -20.84 23.19 14.99
C GLU A 178 -20.66 21.67 15.10
N ILE A 179 -19.78 21.26 16.05
CA ILE A 179 -19.45 19.86 16.25
C ILE A 179 -20.56 19.19 17.07
N THR A 180 -21.32 18.32 16.42
CA THR A 180 -22.32 17.44 17.06
C THR A 180 -21.87 15.99 17.17
N ALA A 181 -20.57 15.76 17.06
CA ALA A 181 -19.97 14.44 16.94
C ALA A 181 -20.11 13.59 18.20
N ARG A 182 -20.41 12.29 18.04
CA ARG A 182 -20.42 11.31 19.14
C ARG A 182 -19.05 10.69 19.39
N ARG A 183 -18.15 10.76 18.41
CA ARG A 183 -16.78 10.25 18.48
C ARG A 183 -15.85 11.38 18.13
N ILE A 184 -15.08 11.81 19.11
CA ILE A 184 -14.15 12.93 18.98
C ILE A 184 -12.75 12.38 19.20
N GLY A 185 -11.85 12.60 18.26
CA GLY A 185 -10.42 12.30 18.37
C GLY A 185 -9.64 13.59 18.61
N PHE A 186 -8.55 13.50 19.35
CA PHE A 186 -7.61 14.61 19.60
C PHE A 186 -6.22 14.18 19.14
N PHE A 187 -5.60 14.98 18.28
CA PHE A 187 -4.25 14.74 17.77
C PHE A 187 -3.27 15.72 18.40
N LEU A 188 -2.20 15.21 19.03
CA LEU A 188 -1.24 16.05 19.74
C LEU A 188 0.17 15.46 19.69
N PRO A 189 1.01 15.83 18.71
CA PRO A 189 2.40 15.38 18.62
C PRO A 189 3.31 16.10 19.64
N SER A 190 4.53 15.57 19.83
CA SER A 190 5.50 16.11 20.78
C SER A 190 6.00 17.52 20.45
N THR A 191 5.73 18.05 19.26
CA THR A 191 5.99 19.46 18.91
C THR A 191 5.28 20.44 19.86
N TYR A 192 4.16 20.02 20.46
CA TYR A 192 3.41 20.79 21.46
C TYR A 192 3.93 20.59 22.89
N SER A 193 4.76 19.59 23.15
CA SER A 193 5.21 19.30 24.51
C SER A 193 6.06 20.43 25.08
N PRO A 194 5.71 21.02 26.26
CA PRO A 194 6.56 22.00 26.90
C PRO A 194 7.81 21.39 27.55
N TRP A 195 7.86 20.05 27.67
CA TRP A 195 8.99 19.32 28.26
C TRP A 195 9.96 18.77 27.25
N VAL A 196 9.62 18.79 25.96
CA VAL A 196 10.46 18.30 24.86
C VAL A 196 10.89 19.49 24.02
N ALA A 197 12.20 19.79 24.02
CA ALA A 197 12.75 20.90 23.25
C ALA A 197 12.73 20.61 21.75
N PHE A 198 12.60 21.63 20.90
CA PHE A 198 12.73 21.48 19.44
C PHE A 198 14.10 20.92 19.06
N SER A 199 15.16 21.30 19.78
CA SER A 199 16.52 20.81 19.55
C SER A 199 16.67 19.32 19.93
N GLN A 200 15.93 18.83 20.93
CA GLN A 200 15.86 17.41 21.23
C GLN A 200 15.16 16.63 20.09
N LEU A 201 14.04 17.13 19.59
CA LEU A 201 13.35 16.51 18.46
C LEU A 201 14.23 16.47 17.20
N ALA A 202 14.99 17.54 16.95
CA ALA A 202 15.92 17.60 15.81
C ALA A 202 17.08 16.59 15.96
N GLU A 203 17.65 16.45 17.16
CA GLU A 203 18.68 15.44 17.46
C GLU A 203 18.14 14.03 17.25
N GLU A 204 17.00 13.70 17.85
CA GLU A 204 16.37 12.38 17.74
C GLU A 204 16.07 12.03 16.28
N TRP A 205 15.55 12.98 15.50
CA TRP A 205 15.31 12.81 14.06
C TRP A 205 16.60 12.54 13.29
N LEU A 206 17.65 13.32 13.50
CA LEU A 206 18.91 13.14 12.79
C LEU A 206 19.56 11.80 13.12
N ASN A 207 19.49 11.35 14.37
CA ASN A 207 20.03 10.07 14.80
C ASN A 207 19.19 8.88 14.28
N ALA A 208 17.89 9.08 14.08
CA ALA A 208 16.98 8.04 13.61
C ALA A 208 17.14 7.70 12.11
N GLN A 209 17.81 8.55 11.32
CA GLN A 209 17.90 8.37 9.87
C GLN A 209 18.71 7.12 9.42
N ASP A 210 19.53 6.54 10.28
CA ASP A 210 20.36 5.38 9.96
C ASP A 210 19.71 4.04 10.30
N ASP A 211 18.64 4.05 11.08
CA ASP A 211 18.00 2.85 11.59
C ASP A 211 16.48 2.96 11.50
N VAL A 212 15.91 2.02 10.79
CA VAL A 212 14.45 1.98 10.57
C VAL A 212 13.65 1.90 11.86
N GLN A 213 14.14 1.15 12.86
CA GLN A 213 13.45 1.03 14.13
C GLN A 213 13.46 2.37 14.88
N SER A 214 14.59 3.05 14.92
CA SER A 214 14.71 4.39 15.51
C SER A 214 13.83 5.42 14.79
N LEU A 215 13.73 5.32 13.45
CA LEU A 215 12.82 6.17 12.67
C LEU A 215 11.35 5.86 12.97
N CYS A 216 10.99 4.58 13.07
CA CYS A 216 9.67 4.13 13.50
C CYS A 216 9.30 4.71 14.87
N ASP A 217 10.20 4.58 15.85
CA ASP A 217 10.01 5.09 17.21
C ASP A 217 9.84 6.63 17.20
N PHE A 218 10.63 7.35 16.41
CA PHE A 218 10.47 8.80 16.28
C PHE A 218 9.11 9.19 15.70
N VAL A 219 8.70 8.58 14.59
CA VAL A 219 7.42 8.88 13.93
C VAL A 219 6.25 8.53 14.84
N ASN A 220 6.27 7.36 15.48
CA ASN A 220 5.20 6.93 16.36
C ASN A 220 5.16 7.76 17.65
N GLN A 221 6.28 7.84 18.39
CA GLN A 221 6.33 8.40 19.73
C GLN A 221 6.40 9.94 19.74
N ARG A 222 7.03 10.56 18.73
CA ARG A 222 7.22 12.01 18.69
C ARG A 222 6.21 12.71 17.79
N LEU A 223 5.90 12.11 16.62
CA LEU A 223 4.95 12.73 15.69
C LEU A 223 3.51 12.24 15.90
N ALA A 224 3.28 11.23 16.76
CA ALA A 224 1.98 10.59 16.98
C ALA A 224 1.34 10.08 15.69
N GLN A 225 2.15 9.66 14.74
CA GLN A 225 1.73 9.17 13.43
C GLN A 225 2.03 7.68 13.29
N PRO A 226 1.22 6.91 12.55
CA PRO A 226 1.53 5.53 12.24
C PRO A 226 2.74 5.47 11.30
N PHE A 227 3.73 4.64 11.64
CA PHE A 227 4.89 4.43 10.79
C PHE A 227 4.63 3.32 9.78
N GLU A 228 4.97 3.61 8.53
CA GLU A 228 4.99 2.63 7.44
C GLU A 228 6.32 2.78 6.71
N GLU A 229 7.19 1.79 6.87
CA GLU A 229 8.45 1.76 6.14
C GLU A 229 8.19 1.43 4.67
N GLN A 230 8.54 2.36 3.78
CA GLN A 230 8.54 2.13 2.34
C GLN A 230 9.92 1.63 1.91
N ARG A 231 10.08 0.31 1.78
CA ARG A 231 11.37 -0.30 1.39
C ARG A 231 11.60 -0.26 -0.10
N GLU A 232 10.57 -0.54 -0.88
CA GLU A 232 10.64 -0.56 -2.34
C GLU A 232 9.56 0.38 -2.89
N LYS A 233 9.96 1.39 -3.62
CA LYS A 233 9.07 2.33 -4.32
C LYS A 233 9.66 2.70 -5.66
N THR A 234 8.79 3.03 -6.60
CA THR A 234 9.19 3.54 -7.92
C THR A 234 8.81 5.02 -8.01
N GLU A 235 9.68 5.83 -8.56
CA GLU A 235 9.37 7.24 -8.82
C GLU A 235 8.92 7.43 -10.28
N PRO A 236 7.96 8.34 -10.57
CA PRO A 236 7.44 8.57 -11.92
C PRO A 236 8.52 8.85 -12.96
N SER A 237 9.61 9.50 -12.57
CA SER A 237 10.74 9.82 -13.44
C SER A 237 11.42 8.60 -14.07
N ILE A 238 11.35 7.42 -13.43
CA ILE A 238 11.90 6.18 -13.98
C ILE A 238 11.17 5.80 -15.27
N PHE A 239 9.84 5.92 -15.28
CA PHE A 239 9.03 5.58 -16.45
C PHE A 239 9.28 6.54 -17.62
N HIS A 240 9.34 7.84 -17.34
CA HIS A 240 9.68 8.83 -18.35
C HIS A 240 11.09 8.67 -18.91
N ASN A 241 12.06 8.31 -18.08
CA ASN A 241 13.43 8.03 -18.53
C ASN A 241 13.50 6.79 -19.43
N LYS A 242 12.81 5.70 -19.07
CA LYS A 242 12.71 4.50 -19.90
C LYS A 242 11.95 4.76 -21.22
N SER A 243 10.93 5.59 -21.19
CA SER A 243 10.12 5.96 -22.36
C SER A 243 10.93 6.66 -23.44
N ARG A 244 11.91 7.49 -23.10
CA ARG A 244 12.76 8.21 -24.08
C ARG A 244 13.54 7.30 -25.02
N GLY A 245 13.88 6.08 -24.59
CA GLY A 245 14.62 5.10 -25.40
C GLY A 245 13.76 3.95 -25.92
N ALA A 246 12.44 4.03 -25.72
CA ALA A 246 11.52 2.97 -26.07
C ALA A 246 10.95 3.10 -27.49
N GLY A 247 10.41 2.00 -28.02
CA GLY A 247 9.73 1.97 -29.31
C GLY A 247 8.42 2.77 -29.32
N PRO A 248 7.84 3.04 -30.49
CA PRO A 248 6.60 3.79 -30.62
C PRO A 248 5.40 3.04 -30.05
N ALA A 249 4.38 3.80 -29.63
CA ALA A 249 3.09 3.25 -29.23
C ALA A 249 2.43 2.53 -30.42
N LYS A 250 1.66 1.47 -30.11
CA LYS A 250 0.87 0.68 -31.07
C LYS A 250 1.69 -0.13 -32.07
N ILE A 251 3.00 -0.24 -31.87
CA ILE A 251 3.89 -1.07 -32.65
C ILE A 251 4.42 -2.22 -31.80
N ILE A 252 4.31 -3.42 -32.31
CA ILE A 252 4.82 -4.64 -31.66
C ILE A 252 6.26 -4.82 -32.12
N PRO A 253 7.22 -4.91 -31.17
CA PRO A 253 8.62 -5.15 -31.52
C PRO A 253 8.83 -6.49 -32.23
N SER A 254 9.74 -6.55 -33.19
CA SER A 254 10.06 -7.75 -33.98
C SER A 254 10.54 -8.95 -33.14
N TRP A 255 11.09 -8.70 -31.95
CA TRP A 255 11.55 -9.75 -31.02
C TRP A 255 10.41 -10.36 -30.18
N ALA A 256 9.20 -9.79 -30.16
CA ALA A 256 8.09 -10.32 -29.38
C ALA A 256 7.53 -11.61 -29.98
N THR A 257 6.95 -12.45 -29.14
CA THR A 257 6.29 -13.71 -29.53
C THR A 257 4.80 -13.71 -29.23
N ASP A 258 4.41 -12.93 -28.21
CA ASP A 258 3.06 -12.92 -27.65
C ASP A 258 2.60 -11.48 -27.41
N VAL A 259 1.30 -11.24 -27.61
CA VAL A 259 0.65 -9.96 -27.26
C VAL A 259 -0.53 -10.28 -26.34
N ILE A 260 -0.50 -9.71 -25.14
CA ILE A 260 -1.47 -9.97 -24.08
C ILE A 260 -2.08 -8.64 -23.63
N SER A 261 -3.39 -8.63 -23.39
CA SER A 261 -4.10 -7.52 -22.77
C SER A 261 -4.56 -7.89 -21.36
N THR A 262 -4.55 -6.90 -20.46
CA THR A 262 -5.07 -7.04 -19.09
C THR A 262 -5.94 -5.84 -18.76
N ALA A 263 -6.93 -6.04 -17.87
CA ALA A 263 -7.83 -4.97 -17.47
C ALA A 263 -8.15 -5.04 -15.98
N ASP A 264 -8.17 -3.87 -15.34
CA ASP A 264 -8.60 -3.66 -13.97
C ASP A 264 -10.02 -3.08 -13.95
N THR A 265 -10.95 -3.78 -13.27
CA THR A 265 -12.38 -3.46 -13.26
C THR A 265 -12.71 -2.47 -12.18
N GLN A 266 -13.36 -1.36 -12.55
CA GLN A 266 -13.76 -0.28 -11.67
C GLN A 266 -15.28 -0.04 -11.69
N GLY A 267 -15.78 0.71 -10.71
CA GLY A 267 -17.19 1.05 -10.52
C GLY A 267 -17.79 0.37 -9.30
N GLY A 268 -18.34 1.16 -8.39
CA GLY A 268 -19.02 0.72 -7.17
C GLY A 268 -20.46 0.28 -7.42
N ARG A 269 -21.13 -0.13 -6.35
CA ARG A 269 -22.55 -0.53 -6.40
C ARG A 269 -23.42 0.66 -6.82
N GLY A 270 -24.07 0.55 -7.99
CA GLY A 270 -24.89 1.62 -8.56
C GLY A 270 -24.15 2.62 -9.44
N GLU A 271 -22.86 2.47 -9.62
CA GLU A 271 -22.04 3.25 -10.56
C GLU A 271 -21.84 2.49 -11.87
N PRO A 272 -21.60 3.19 -13.00
CA PRO A 272 -21.23 2.54 -14.25
C PRO A 272 -19.92 1.77 -14.09
N THR A 273 -19.82 0.59 -14.71
CA THR A 273 -18.58 -0.18 -14.77
C THR A 273 -17.68 0.40 -15.86
N TYR A 274 -16.40 0.57 -15.57
CA TYR A 274 -15.37 0.94 -16.52
C TYR A 274 -14.08 0.19 -16.22
N TRP A 275 -13.15 0.18 -17.18
CA TRP A 275 -11.92 -0.60 -17.08
C TRP A 275 -10.71 0.24 -17.46
N TYR A 276 -9.69 0.20 -16.64
CA TYR A 276 -8.34 0.50 -17.08
C TYR A 276 -7.78 -0.72 -17.79
N TRP A 277 -7.07 -0.55 -18.89
CA TRP A 277 -6.50 -1.67 -19.62
C TRP A 277 -5.09 -1.37 -20.12
N VAL A 278 -4.30 -2.44 -20.27
CA VAL A 278 -2.93 -2.41 -20.76
C VAL A 278 -2.74 -3.56 -21.76
N THR A 279 -2.12 -3.27 -22.90
CA THR A 279 -1.67 -4.26 -23.89
C THR A 279 -0.15 -4.27 -23.96
N ARG A 280 0.46 -5.45 -23.81
CA ARG A 280 1.90 -5.62 -23.79
C ARG A 280 2.34 -6.71 -24.77
N ALA A 281 3.47 -6.46 -25.45
CA ALA A 281 4.20 -7.44 -26.23
C ALA A 281 5.23 -8.13 -25.33
N TRP A 282 5.32 -9.46 -25.43
CA TRP A 282 6.13 -10.31 -24.59
C TRP A 282 7.05 -11.24 -25.39
N ALA A 283 8.19 -11.60 -24.79
CA ALA A 283 9.03 -12.73 -25.18
C ALA A 283 9.55 -13.46 -23.95
N ARG A 284 10.12 -14.66 -24.13
CA ARG A 284 10.69 -15.44 -23.04
C ARG A 284 11.77 -14.67 -22.27
N GLY A 285 11.88 -14.98 -20.96
CA GLY A 285 12.76 -14.28 -20.03
C GLY A 285 12.16 -13.02 -19.48
N PHE A 286 10.83 -12.88 -19.50
CA PHE A 286 10.12 -11.67 -19.06
C PHE A 286 10.52 -10.40 -19.82
N ARG A 287 11.01 -10.52 -21.06
CA ARG A 287 11.23 -9.37 -21.92
C ARG A 287 9.90 -8.83 -22.39
N SER A 288 9.64 -7.55 -22.18
CA SER A 288 8.34 -6.96 -22.56
C SER A 288 8.41 -5.49 -22.93
N GLN A 289 7.49 -5.06 -23.80
CA GLN A 289 7.26 -3.68 -24.17
C GLN A 289 5.77 -3.35 -24.11
N LEU A 290 5.43 -2.24 -23.49
CA LEU A 290 4.08 -1.67 -23.55
C LEU A 290 3.75 -1.30 -24.99
N VAL A 291 2.61 -1.77 -25.49
CA VAL A 291 2.11 -1.48 -26.84
C VAL A 291 1.07 -0.36 -26.79
N ASP A 292 0.09 -0.51 -25.88
CA ASP A 292 -0.99 0.47 -25.75
C ASP A 292 -1.63 0.37 -24.37
N TYR A 293 -2.34 1.42 -23.93
CA TYR A 293 -3.12 1.44 -22.70
C TYR A 293 -4.25 2.45 -22.79
N GLY A 294 -5.22 2.37 -21.90
CA GLY A 294 -6.32 3.33 -21.87
C GLY A 294 -7.41 2.96 -20.86
N ILE A 295 -8.55 3.64 -21.03
CA ILE A 295 -9.76 3.43 -20.26
C ILE A 295 -10.87 3.05 -21.22
N ALA A 296 -11.71 2.07 -20.86
CA ALA A 296 -12.90 1.68 -21.58
C ALA A 296 -14.13 1.89 -20.68
N ASN A 297 -15.15 2.55 -21.17
CA ASN A 297 -16.36 2.92 -20.42
C ASN A 297 -17.54 1.98 -20.71
N SER A 298 -17.32 0.99 -21.56
CA SER A 298 -18.29 -0.07 -21.85
C SER A 298 -17.58 -1.38 -22.14
N LYS A 299 -18.31 -2.48 -22.05
CA LYS A 299 -17.83 -3.81 -22.38
C LYS A 299 -17.40 -3.89 -23.85
N GLU A 300 -18.16 -3.30 -24.73
CA GLU A 300 -17.87 -3.24 -26.18
C GLU A 300 -16.56 -2.49 -26.43
N GLU A 301 -16.40 -1.33 -25.82
CA GLU A 301 -15.19 -0.52 -25.91
C GLU A 301 -13.96 -1.26 -25.35
N LEU A 302 -14.12 -2.02 -24.24
CA LEU A 302 -13.06 -2.86 -23.70
C LEU A 302 -12.61 -3.91 -24.73
N LEU A 303 -13.56 -4.67 -25.29
CA LEU A 303 -13.25 -5.71 -26.27
C LEU A 303 -12.64 -5.15 -27.57
N ASP A 304 -13.12 -4.00 -28.02
CA ASP A 304 -12.60 -3.31 -29.20
C ASP A 304 -11.20 -2.75 -28.96
N SER A 305 -10.91 -2.27 -27.76
CA SER A 305 -9.60 -1.73 -27.39
C SER A 305 -8.55 -2.79 -27.09
N THR A 306 -8.95 -4.01 -26.72
CA THR A 306 -8.05 -5.07 -26.26
C THR A 306 -7.97 -6.24 -27.23
N LEU A 307 -9.04 -7.02 -27.42
CA LEU A 307 -9.00 -8.26 -28.21
C LEU A 307 -9.19 -8.07 -29.73
N ARG A 308 -9.90 -7.01 -30.14
CA ARG A 308 -10.25 -6.78 -31.55
C ARG A 308 -9.36 -5.76 -32.22
N ARG A 309 -8.60 -4.99 -31.42
CA ARG A 309 -7.68 -3.96 -31.94
C ARG A 309 -6.50 -4.62 -32.62
N GLU A 310 -6.26 -4.28 -33.86
CA GLU A 310 -5.07 -4.68 -34.59
C GLU A 310 -3.88 -3.77 -34.25
N TYR A 311 -2.73 -4.39 -34.01
CA TYR A 311 -1.45 -3.75 -33.79
C TYR A 311 -0.46 -4.21 -34.88
N THR A 312 0.31 -3.29 -35.42
CA THR A 312 1.29 -3.58 -36.48
C THR A 312 2.59 -4.10 -35.88
N TRP A 313 3.16 -5.12 -36.46
CA TRP A 313 4.52 -5.54 -36.14
C TRP A 313 5.53 -4.59 -36.78
N GLU A 314 6.67 -4.44 -36.12
CA GLU A 314 7.77 -3.60 -36.60
C GLU A 314 8.30 -4.06 -37.97
N ASP A 315 8.30 -5.34 -38.24
CA ASP A 315 8.91 -5.99 -39.40
C ASP A 315 7.94 -6.75 -40.32
N HIS A 316 6.70 -7.01 -39.89
CA HIS A 316 5.71 -7.76 -40.70
C HIS A 316 4.28 -7.47 -40.23
N GLY A 317 3.30 -7.52 -41.10
CA GLY A 317 1.85 -7.58 -40.87
C GLY A 317 1.27 -6.94 -39.63
N ALA A 318 0.09 -7.36 -39.23
CA ALA A 318 -0.62 -6.94 -38.04
C ALA A 318 -1.23 -8.14 -37.31
N THR A 319 -1.49 -7.98 -36.00
CA THR A 319 -2.16 -8.99 -35.16
C THR A 319 -3.03 -8.34 -34.09
N THR A 320 -3.97 -9.11 -33.56
CA THR A 320 -4.72 -8.76 -32.36
C THR A 320 -4.10 -9.44 -31.15
N PRO A 321 -4.29 -8.92 -29.91
CA PRO A 321 -3.87 -9.62 -28.70
C PRO A 321 -4.44 -11.03 -28.60
N ALA A 322 -3.61 -11.98 -28.22
CA ALA A 322 -4.00 -13.38 -28.11
C ALA A 322 -4.95 -13.64 -26.95
N GLN A 323 -4.77 -12.92 -25.84
CA GLN A 323 -5.47 -13.13 -24.58
C GLN A 323 -5.86 -11.80 -23.94
N LEU A 324 -6.98 -11.82 -23.20
CA LEU A 324 -7.42 -10.74 -22.32
C LEU A 324 -7.67 -11.30 -20.92
N MET A 325 -7.00 -10.73 -19.93
CA MET A 325 -7.24 -11.03 -18.53
C MET A 325 -7.93 -9.87 -17.85
N ILE A 326 -9.07 -10.12 -17.17
CA ILE A 326 -9.90 -9.09 -16.57
C ILE A 326 -9.99 -9.33 -15.06
N ASP A 327 -9.66 -8.33 -14.24
CA ASP A 327 -9.87 -8.43 -12.80
C ASP A 327 -11.34 -8.68 -12.46
N SER A 328 -11.59 -9.72 -11.69
CA SER A 328 -12.90 -10.13 -11.19
C SER A 328 -13.04 -9.95 -9.68
N GLY A 329 -12.17 -9.18 -9.07
CA GLY A 329 -12.27 -8.79 -7.66
C GLY A 329 -13.46 -7.84 -7.41
N GLY A 330 -13.91 -7.76 -6.15
CA GLY A 330 -14.95 -6.80 -5.76
C GLY A 330 -16.37 -7.11 -6.25
N ASP A 331 -17.18 -6.05 -6.42
CA ASP A 331 -18.63 -6.13 -6.64
C ASP A 331 -19.05 -6.51 -8.07
N ARG A 332 -18.10 -6.47 -9.04
CA ARG A 332 -18.37 -6.69 -10.48
C ARG A 332 -18.00 -8.08 -10.98
N THR A 333 -17.72 -9.02 -10.08
CA THR A 333 -17.33 -10.41 -10.43
C THR A 333 -18.25 -11.06 -11.45
N PHE A 334 -19.56 -10.92 -11.31
CA PHE A 334 -20.55 -11.54 -12.20
C PHE A 334 -20.46 -10.96 -13.62
N GLU A 335 -20.32 -9.66 -13.77
CA GLU A 335 -20.20 -8.98 -15.06
C GLU A 335 -18.93 -9.44 -15.81
N VAL A 336 -17.82 -9.54 -15.11
CA VAL A 336 -16.57 -10.07 -15.68
C VAL A 336 -16.73 -11.53 -16.14
N TYR A 337 -17.45 -12.36 -15.38
CA TYR A 337 -17.72 -13.74 -15.80
C TYR A 337 -18.61 -13.81 -17.05
N GLN A 338 -19.59 -12.91 -17.20
CA GLN A 338 -20.38 -12.81 -18.41
C GLN A 338 -19.53 -12.40 -19.63
N ILE A 339 -18.58 -11.49 -19.45
CA ILE A 339 -17.64 -11.12 -20.51
C ILE A 339 -16.77 -12.34 -20.89
N ALA A 340 -16.25 -13.07 -19.90
CA ALA A 340 -15.40 -14.23 -20.13
C ALA A 340 -16.15 -15.39 -20.82
N GLN A 341 -17.46 -15.53 -20.61
CA GLN A 341 -18.29 -16.52 -21.30
C GLN A 341 -18.47 -16.25 -22.80
N MET A 342 -18.19 -15.02 -23.27
CA MET A 342 -18.28 -14.69 -24.72
C MET A 342 -17.15 -15.36 -25.53
N ASP A 343 -15.98 -15.54 -24.90
CA ASP A 343 -14.83 -16.25 -25.52
C ASP A 343 -13.96 -16.85 -24.39
N THR A 344 -14.31 -18.04 -23.94
CA THR A 344 -13.63 -18.74 -22.84
C THR A 344 -12.18 -19.17 -23.16
N TYR A 345 -11.76 -19.09 -24.39
CA TYR A 345 -10.39 -19.41 -24.83
C TYR A 345 -9.47 -18.18 -24.75
N ARG A 346 -10.02 -16.97 -24.95
CA ARG A 346 -9.23 -15.75 -25.03
C ARG A 346 -9.46 -14.82 -23.84
N ILE A 347 -10.58 -14.95 -23.11
CA ILE A 347 -10.93 -14.07 -22.00
C ILE A 347 -10.91 -14.85 -20.69
N HIS A 348 -10.03 -14.44 -19.78
CA HIS A 348 -9.85 -15.09 -18.50
C HIS A 348 -10.11 -14.11 -17.35
N PRO A 349 -11.07 -14.40 -16.46
CA PRO A 349 -11.18 -13.66 -15.21
C PRO A 349 -9.93 -13.90 -14.36
N VAL A 350 -9.44 -12.86 -13.74
CA VAL A 350 -8.31 -12.88 -12.80
C VAL A 350 -8.80 -12.48 -11.42
N LYS A 351 -8.23 -13.02 -10.38
CA LYS A 351 -8.49 -12.59 -9.01
C LYS A 351 -7.24 -12.68 -8.16
N GLY A 352 -6.91 -11.59 -7.49
CA GLY A 352 -5.92 -11.60 -6.43
C GLY A 352 -6.36 -12.49 -5.28
N ALA A 353 -5.51 -13.39 -4.83
CA ALA A 353 -5.78 -14.22 -3.67
C ALA A 353 -5.09 -13.66 -2.43
N SER A 354 -5.78 -13.79 -1.28
CA SER A 354 -5.26 -13.37 0.01
C SER A 354 -4.13 -14.27 0.48
N HIS A 355 -3.31 -13.74 1.38
CA HIS A 355 -2.31 -14.49 2.12
C HIS A 355 -2.85 -14.89 3.50
N ASP A 356 -2.40 -16.03 4.02
CA ASP A 356 -2.71 -16.44 5.40
C ASP A 356 -1.95 -15.56 6.42
N SER A 357 -2.21 -15.78 7.72
CA SER A 357 -1.56 -15.05 8.80
C SER A 357 -0.02 -15.22 8.87
N ARG A 358 0.54 -16.12 8.06
CA ARG A 358 1.98 -16.35 7.92
C ARG A 358 2.54 -15.80 6.61
N GLY A 359 1.76 -15.00 5.88
CA GLY A 359 2.17 -14.44 4.58
C GLY A 359 2.23 -15.45 3.44
N ARG A 360 1.59 -16.64 3.56
CA ARG A 360 1.60 -17.64 2.49
C ARG A 360 0.39 -17.48 1.58
N PHE A 361 0.63 -17.53 0.29
CA PHE A 361 -0.41 -17.47 -0.74
C PHE A 361 -1.43 -18.60 -0.57
N THR A 362 -2.71 -18.26 -0.45
CA THR A 362 -3.81 -19.22 -0.26
C THR A 362 -4.41 -19.72 -1.57
N GLY A 363 -4.03 -19.15 -2.69
CA GLY A 363 -4.54 -19.50 -4.04
C GLY A 363 -3.90 -20.71 -4.67
N GLY A 364 -2.70 -21.11 -4.23
CA GLY A 364 -1.94 -22.21 -4.84
C GLY A 364 -0.47 -22.19 -4.42
N THR A 365 0.40 -22.85 -5.19
CA THR A 365 1.85 -22.97 -4.92
C THR A 365 2.71 -22.18 -5.90
N SER A 366 2.13 -21.48 -6.87
CA SER A 366 2.83 -20.68 -7.86
C SER A 366 2.20 -19.29 -7.98
N MET A 367 2.90 -18.35 -8.63
CA MET A 367 2.44 -16.97 -8.83
C MET A 367 1.04 -16.87 -9.43
N ALA A 368 0.65 -17.83 -10.29
CA ALA A 368 -0.67 -17.91 -10.88
C ALA A 368 -1.15 -19.36 -10.94
N THR A 369 -2.40 -19.61 -10.55
CA THR A 369 -3.01 -20.95 -10.54
C THR A 369 -4.42 -20.87 -11.11
N VAL A 370 -4.75 -21.73 -12.07
CA VAL A 370 -6.10 -21.79 -12.66
C VAL A 370 -7.04 -22.57 -11.76
N LYS A 371 -8.23 -22.00 -11.50
CA LYS A 371 -9.36 -22.66 -10.84
C LYS A 371 -10.58 -22.62 -11.73
N TYR A 372 -11.11 -23.78 -12.11
CA TYR A 372 -12.33 -23.83 -12.89
C TYR A 372 -13.56 -23.52 -12.05
N GLN A 373 -14.33 -22.52 -12.44
CA GLN A 373 -15.57 -22.07 -11.79
C GLN A 373 -16.77 -22.80 -12.43
N LYS A 374 -17.10 -23.98 -11.91
CA LYS A 374 -18.16 -24.85 -12.45
C LYS A 374 -19.50 -24.14 -12.64
N ALA A 375 -19.90 -23.27 -11.70
CA ALA A 375 -21.18 -22.55 -11.75
C ALA A 375 -21.26 -21.56 -12.92
N HIS A 376 -20.14 -21.13 -13.45
CA HIS A 376 -20.08 -20.10 -14.49
C HIS A 376 -19.40 -20.60 -15.78
N GLY A 377 -18.83 -21.79 -15.78
CA GLY A 377 -18.16 -22.37 -16.96
C GLY A 377 -16.89 -21.63 -17.40
N VAL A 378 -16.23 -20.91 -16.49
CA VAL A 378 -15.03 -20.12 -16.79
C VAL A 378 -13.81 -20.57 -16.00
N SER A 379 -12.63 -20.41 -16.58
CA SER A 379 -11.35 -20.65 -15.91
C SER A 379 -10.86 -19.38 -15.24
N LEU A 380 -10.93 -19.32 -13.90
CA LEU A 380 -10.47 -18.22 -13.09
C LEU A 380 -8.97 -18.37 -12.79
N LEU A 381 -8.17 -17.36 -13.11
CA LEU A 381 -6.76 -17.29 -12.74
C LEU A 381 -6.63 -16.66 -11.36
N MET A 382 -6.23 -17.46 -10.37
CA MET A 382 -5.88 -16.98 -9.03
C MET A 382 -4.44 -16.49 -9.01
N VAL A 383 -4.20 -15.24 -8.64
CA VAL A 383 -2.90 -14.60 -8.71
C VAL A 383 -2.38 -14.27 -7.32
N ASP A 384 -1.12 -14.61 -7.05
CA ASP A 384 -0.36 -14.06 -5.93
C ASP A 384 0.04 -12.62 -6.25
N THR A 385 -0.75 -11.66 -5.78
CA THR A 385 -0.54 -10.25 -6.05
C THR A 385 0.78 -9.72 -5.46
N GLN A 386 1.23 -10.28 -4.34
CA GLN A 386 2.49 -9.85 -3.74
C GLN A 386 3.68 -10.34 -4.57
N ALA A 387 3.70 -11.61 -4.94
CA ALA A 387 4.77 -12.18 -5.75
C ALA A 387 4.84 -11.56 -7.17
N SER A 388 3.69 -11.29 -7.79
CA SER A 388 3.65 -10.65 -9.11
C SER A 388 4.04 -9.18 -9.07
N LYS A 389 3.68 -8.43 -8.02
CA LYS A 389 4.15 -7.07 -7.78
C LYS A 389 5.66 -7.01 -7.49
N ASP A 390 6.19 -7.97 -6.72
CA ASP A 390 7.64 -8.12 -6.51
C ASP A 390 8.38 -8.35 -7.83
N GLN A 391 7.83 -9.20 -8.68
CA GLN A 391 8.43 -9.47 -9.98
C GLN A 391 8.33 -8.25 -10.92
N LEU A 392 7.20 -7.55 -10.94
CA LEU A 392 7.04 -6.31 -11.69
C LEU A 392 8.07 -5.26 -11.27
N TYR A 393 8.22 -5.05 -9.96
CA TYR A 393 9.22 -4.12 -9.41
C TYR A 393 10.64 -4.48 -9.86
N ARG A 394 11.02 -5.77 -9.77
CA ARG A 394 12.33 -6.24 -10.25
C ARG A 394 12.54 -5.97 -11.73
N LEU A 395 11.54 -6.22 -12.58
CA LEU A 395 11.62 -5.97 -14.02
C LEU A 395 11.77 -4.48 -14.33
N ILE A 396 11.04 -3.61 -13.64
CA ILE A 396 11.15 -2.15 -13.80
C ILE A 396 12.55 -1.65 -13.43
N HIS A 397 13.18 -2.23 -12.39
CA HIS A 397 14.48 -1.83 -11.87
C HIS A 397 15.64 -2.71 -12.38
N ASP A 398 15.38 -3.64 -13.31
CA ASP A 398 16.42 -4.47 -13.89
C ASP A 398 17.48 -3.61 -14.62
N PRO A 399 18.79 -3.84 -14.39
CA PRO A 399 19.85 -3.18 -15.14
C PRO A 399 19.74 -3.39 -16.65
N ASP A 400 19.22 -4.54 -17.09
CA ASP A 400 18.84 -4.76 -18.49
C ASP A 400 17.50 -4.06 -18.76
N VAL A 401 17.60 -2.83 -19.25
CA VAL A 401 16.47 -1.96 -19.55
C VAL A 401 15.46 -2.59 -20.53
N THR A 402 15.87 -3.61 -21.29
CA THR A 402 15.00 -4.30 -22.26
C THR A 402 14.02 -5.29 -21.60
N ARG A 403 14.19 -5.62 -20.32
CA ARG A 403 13.31 -6.51 -19.59
C ARG A 403 11.89 -5.96 -19.45
N TRP A 404 11.79 -4.67 -19.14
CA TRP A 404 10.51 -4.00 -19.03
C TRP A 404 10.62 -2.59 -19.63
N MET A 405 9.91 -2.35 -20.73
CA MET A 405 9.90 -1.06 -21.42
C MET A 405 8.48 -0.51 -21.52
N PRO A 406 8.27 0.79 -21.27
CA PRO A 406 7.08 1.48 -21.74
C PRO A 406 7.18 1.69 -23.26
N HIS A 407 6.18 2.32 -23.90
CA HIS A 407 6.37 2.95 -25.21
C HIS A 407 6.80 4.42 -25.04
N ASN A 408 7.19 5.08 -26.14
CA ASN A 408 7.74 6.44 -26.13
C ASN A 408 6.72 7.57 -25.86
N ALA A 409 5.42 7.23 -25.78
CA ALA A 409 4.32 8.20 -25.66
C ALA A 409 3.47 7.95 -24.40
N ILE A 410 4.07 7.54 -23.26
CA ILE A 410 3.36 7.48 -21.98
C ILE A 410 3.09 8.88 -21.46
N ASP A 411 1.97 9.06 -20.76
CA ASP A 411 1.60 10.31 -20.08
C ASP A 411 1.95 10.29 -18.58
N ASP A 412 1.80 11.45 -17.94
CA ASP A 412 2.04 11.62 -16.51
C ASP A 412 1.08 10.75 -15.67
N ASN A 413 -0.18 10.59 -16.11
CA ASN A 413 -1.17 9.78 -15.41
C ASN A 413 -0.77 8.29 -15.34
N TYR A 414 -0.22 7.74 -16.44
CA TYR A 414 0.33 6.39 -16.42
C TYR A 414 1.52 6.26 -15.48
N ALA A 415 2.47 7.19 -15.55
CA ALA A 415 3.66 7.20 -14.70
C ALA A 415 3.32 7.34 -13.20
N ASP A 416 2.36 8.20 -12.86
CA ASP A 416 1.87 8.41 -11.50
C ASP A 416 1.20 7.15 -10.95
N GLN A 417 0.30 6.52 -11.71
CA GLN A 417 -0.36 5.28 -11.30
C GLN A 417 0.62 4.11 -11.17
N MET A 418 1.63 4.03 -12.02
CA MET A 418 2.71 3.04 -11.92
C MET A 418 3.60 3.26 -10.68
N SER A 419 3.56 4.43 -10.09
CA SER A 419 4.28 4.81 -8.87
C SER A 419 3.40 4.78 -7.62
N ALA A 420 2.14 4.38 -7.75
CA ALA A 420 1.12 4.53 -6.71
C ALA A 420 1.30 3.60 -5.51
N GLU A 421 2.07 2.53 -5.63
CA GLU A 421 2.31 1.60 -4.54
C GLU A 421 3.76 1.57 -4.07
N ALA A 422 3.95 1.18 -2.83
CA ALA A 422 5.24 0.89 -2.25
C ALA A 422 5.17 -0.39 -1.42
N LYS A 423 6.30 -1.09 -1.31
CA LYS A 423 6.42 -2.24 -0.43
C LYS A 423 6.69 -1.78 0.99
N VAL A 424 5.83 -2.17 1.91
CA VAL A 424 5.81 -1.70 3.28
C VAL A 424 5.95 -2.89 4.22
N PHE A 425 6.86 -2.80 5.19
CA PHE A 425 6.93 -3.78 6.25
C PHE A 425 5.78 -3.57 7.24
N ASP A 426 5.02 -4.62 7.50
CA ASP A 426 3.96 -4.63 8.53
C ASP A 426 4.49 -5.31 9.80
N PRO A 427 4.89 -4.54 10.84
CA PRO A 427 5.48 -5.11 12.05
C PRO A 427 4.49 -5.99 12.84
N LEU A 428 3.17 -5.80 12.66
CA LEU A 428 2.16 -6.65 13.30
C LEU A 428 2.04 -8.01 12.63
N LYS A 429 2.32 -8.07 11.32
CA LYS A 429 2.29 -9.32 10.54
C LYS A 429 3.66 -9.98 10.44
N GLY A 430 4.74 -9.22 10.60
CA GLY A 430 6.12 -9.69 10.48
C GLY A 430 6.56 -9.97 9.04
N PHE A 431 5.86 -9.42 8.03
CA PHE A 431 6.24 -9.55 6.63
C PHE A 431 5.93 -8.27 5.83
N GLU A 432 6.50 -8.18 4.64
CA GLU A 432 6.33 -7.05 3.73
C GLU A 432 5.13 -7.27 2.80
N GLU A 433 4.42 -6.19 2.49
CA GLU A 433 3.32 -6.21 1.52
C GLU A 433 3.27 -4.92 0.69
N TRP A 434 2.83 -5.02 -0.55
CA TRP A 434 2.56 -3.87 -1.41
C TRP A 434 1.28 -3.18 -0.96
N LYS A 435 1.37 -1.85 -0.78
CA LYS A 435 0.25 -0.99 -0.38
C LYS A 435 0.25 0.31 -1.16
N PRO A 436 -0.94 0.88 -1.44
CA PRO A 436 -1.03 2.22 -1.98
C PRO A 436 -0.29 3.23 -1.09
N ARG A 437 0.45 4.13 -1.72
CA ARG A 437 1.09 5.28 -1.06
C ARG A 437 0.02 6.28 -0.62
N GLN A 438 0.33 7.07 0.39
CA GLN A 438 -0.57 8.13 0.85
C GLN A 438 -0.91 9.11 -0.27
N GLY A 439 -2.19 9.34 -0.50
CA GLY A 439 -2.70 10.17 -1.59
C GLY A 439 -2.95 9.43 -2.91
N PHE A 440 -2.61 8.14 -2.99
CA PHE A 440 -2.78 7.29 -4.17
C PHE A 440 -3.74 6.11 -3.95
N GLU A 441 -4.50 6.10 -2.86
CA GLU A 441 -5.33 4.96 -2.43
C GLU A 441 -6.39 4.53 -3.47
N LYS A 442 -6.68 5.38 -4.45
CA LYS A 442 -7.67 5.13 -5.51
C LYS A 442 -7.09 5.29 -6.92
N ASN A 443 -5.78 5.21 -7.09
CA ASN A 443 -5.14 5.62 -8.34
C ASN A 443 -3.97 4.71 -8.72
N ASN A 444 -4.14 3.38 -8.55
CA ASN A 444 -3.14 2.35 -8.85
C ASN A 444 -3.56 1.39 -9.97
N HIS A 445 -4.52 1.77 -10.80
CA HIS A 445 -5.16 0.86 -11.76
C HIS A 445 -4.22 0.33 -12.84
N TYR A 446 -3.33 1.18 -13.39
CA TYR A 446 -2.32 0.71 -14.35
C TYR A 446 -1.27 -0.16 -13.69
N TRP A 447 -0.92 0.09 -12.41
CA TRP A 447 -0.06 -0.80 -11.64
C TRP A 447 -0.68 -2.20 -11.49
N ASP A 448 -1.98 -2.28 -11.21
CA ASP A 448 -2.70 -3.55 -11.10
C ASP A 448 -2.83 -4.24 -12.47
N CYS A 449 -3.10 -3.50 -13.57
CA CYS A 449 -3.04 -4.06 -14.94
C CYS A 449 -1.66 -4.65 -15.24
N GLU A 450 -0.58 -3.92 -14.99
CA GLU A 450 0.79 -4.36 -15.25
C GLU A 450 1.20 -5.55 -14.37
N GLN A 451 0.73 -5.60 -13.13
CA GLN A 451 0.91 -6.76 -12.26
C GLN A 451 0.23 -8.01 -12.85
N TYR A 452 -0.99 -7.86 -13.40
CA TYR A 452 -1.67 -8.97 -14.09
C TYR A 452 -0.97 -9.37 -15.40
N GLN A 453 -0.29 -8.44 -16.08
CA GLN A 453 0.58 -8.75 -17.22
C GLN A 453 1.72 -9.71 -16.84
N VAL A 454 2.38 -9.46 -15.70
CA VAL A 454 3.44 -10.33 -15.16
C VAL A 454 2.88 -11.72 -14.81
N ALA A 455 1.71 -11.78 -14.16
CA ALA A 455 1.05 -13.03 -13.82
C ALA A 455 0.65 -13.84 -15.07
N ALA A 456 0.17 -13.16 -16.12
CA ALA A 456 -0.14 -13.74 -17.43
C ALA A 456 1.10 -14.31 -18.10
N ALA A 457 2.17 -13.53 -18.17
CA ALA A 457 3.44 -13.97 -18.74
C ALA A 457 4.00 -15.20 -18.01
N TRP A 458 3.90 -15.23 -16.69
CA TRP A 458 4.24 -16.41 -15.89
C TRP A 458 3.37 -17.61 -16.26
N HIS A 459 2.06 -17.44 -16.33
CA HIS A 459 1.10 -18.49 -16.64
C HIS A 459 1.36 -19.12 -18.02
N TYR A 460 1.69 -18.31 -19.01
CA TYR A 460 2.00 -18.78 -20.38
C TYR A 460 3.47 -19.22 -20.58
N GLY A 461 4.25 -19.32 -19.50
CA GLY A 461 5.63 -19.83 -19.54
C GLY A 461 6.66 -18.87 -20.15
N LEU A 462 6.34 -17.58 -20.24
CA LEU A 462 7.23 -16.56 -20.78
C LEU A 462 8.30 -16.11 -19.74
N GLY A 463 8.18 -16.56 -18.49
CA GLY A 463 9.13 -16.29 -17.41
C GLY A 463 10.42 -17.13 -17.44
N GLY A 464 10.49 -18.16 -18.29
CA GLY A 464 11.68 -19.01 -18.41
C GLY A 464 12.89 -18.29 -19.04
N PRO A 465 14.11 -18.86 -18.97
CA PRO A 465 15.26 -18.29 -19.64
C PRO A 465 14.99 -18.13 -21.15
N PRO A 466 15.53 -17.09 -21.78
CA PRO A 466 15.42 -16.95 -23.24
C PRO A 466 15.97 -18.21 -23.91
N VAL A 467 15.20 -18.77 -24.86
CA VAL A 467 15.70 -19.87 -25.66
C VAL A 467 16.91 -19.33 -26.40
N LYS A 468 18.10 -19.87 -26.13
CA LYS A 468 19.27 -19.63 -27.02
C LYS A 468 18.83 -19.96 -28.42
N ALA A 469 18.95 -19.04 -29.36
CA ALA A 469 18.66 -19.30 -30.75
C ALA A 469 19.39 -20.59 -31.11
N ILE A 470 18.63 -21.64 -31.47
CA ILE A 470 19.21 -22.84 -32.00
C ILE A 470 19.84 -22.36 -33.29
N ALA A 471 21.18 -22.42 -33.37
CA ALA A 471 21.88 -22.13 -34.61
C ALA A 471 21.17 -22.92 -35.72
N ALA A 472 20.80 -22.22 -36.78
CA ALA A 472 20.17 -22.86 -37.92
C ALA A 472 20.98 -24.11 -38.27
N PRO A 473 20.35 -25.27 -38.49
CA PRO A 473 21.08 -26.48 -38.87
C PRO A 473 21.91 -26.15 -40.11
N PRO A 474 23.17 -26.57 -40.17
CA PRO A 474 23.98 -26.33 -41.34
C PRO A 474 23.23 -26.85 -42.56
N ALA A 475 23.25 -26.04 -43.63
CA ALA A 475 22.53 -26.33 -44.87
C ALA A 475 22.71 -27.81 -45.29
N THR A 476 21.60 -28.46 -45.51
CA THR A 476 21.46 -29.86 -45.88
C THR A 476 22.49 -30.25 -46.94
N GLN A 477 23.40 -31.12 -46.56
CA GLN A 477 24.12 -31.95 -47.52
C GLN A 477 23.10 -32.93 -48.11
N THR A 478 23.06 -32.98 -49.42
CA THR A 478 22.25 -33.93 -50.21
C THR A 478 22.50 -35.37 -49.78
N PRO A 479 21.49 -36.26 -49.77
CA PRO A 479 21.65 -37.65 -49.34
C PRO A 479 22.42 -38.43 -50.38
N SER A 480 23.63 -38.85 -50.07
CA SER A 480 24.26 -39.96 -50.76
C SER A 480 24.51 -41.06 -49.72
N GLU A 481 23.91 -42.19 -50.00
CA GLU A 481 24.26 -43.54 -49.55
C GLU A 481 24.33 -43.80 -48.04
N ARG A 482 23.26 -44.33 -47.49
CA ARG A 482 23.31 -45.10 -46.23
C ARG A 482 23.33 -46.58 -46.57
N ALA A 483 24.46 -47.24 -46.29
CA ALA A 483 24.56 -48.69 -46.20
C ALA A 483 23.73 -49.19 -44.99
N ASP A 484 23.06 -50.33 -45.21
CA ASP A 484 22.27 -51.02 -44.17
C ASP A 484 23.14 -51.52 -43.01
N GLU A 485 22.76 -51.15 -41.81
CA GLU A 485 23.17 -51.87 -40.59
C GLU A 485 21.91 -52.37 -39.84
N PRO A 486 21.90 -53.64 -39.36
CA PRO A 486 20.74 -54.26 -38.77
C PRO A 486 20.49 -53.77 -37.32
N ARG A 487 19.23 -53.43 -37.04
CA ARG A 487 18.77 -53.03 -35.69
C ARG A 487 18.86 -54.21 -34.71
N LYS A 488 19.68 -54.03 -33.64
CA LYS A 488 19.64 -54.91 -32.46
C LYS A 488 18.51 -54.48 -31.54
N TRP A 489 17.60 -55.40 -31.22
CA TRP A 489 16.58 -55.27 -30.20
C TRP A 489 17.24 -55.40 -28.83
N VAL A 490 16.98 -54.45 -27.94
CA VAL A 490 17.34 -54.55 -26.52
C VAL A 490 16.12 -55.04 -25.75
N GLU A 491 16.23 -56.22 -25.19
CA GLU A 491 15.24 -56.78 -24.27
C GLU A 491 15.20 -56.00 -22.93
N ARG A 492 14.01 -55.68 -22.47
CA ARG A 492 13.78 -55.16 -21.14
C ARG A 492 13.65 -56.30 -20.14
N PRO A 493 14.39 -56.33 -19.02
CA PRO A 493 14.07 -57.23 -17.91
C PRO A 493 12.94 -56.63 -17.09
N GLY A 494 11.83 -57.32 -17.01
CA GLY A 494 10.79 -57.05 -16.04
C GLY A 494 11.18 -57.51 -14.66
N LYS A 495 10.69 -56.75 -13.64
CA LYS A 495 10.24 -57.39 -12.37
C LYS A 495 9.34 -56.39 -11.64
N TRP A 496 8.15 -56.85 -11.46
CA TRP A 496 7.20 -56.41 -10.44
C TRP A 496 7.60 -56.91 -9.06
N LEU A 497 7.59 -56.08 -8.04
CA LEU A 497 6.93 -56.29 -6.75
C LEU A 497 6.78 -54.94 -6.07
#